data_3304e19a321e6e60bb0c77ecb5e24e96
#
_entry.id   3304e19a321e6e60bb0c77ecb5e24e96
#
_cell.length_a   1.000
_cell.length_b   1.000
_cell.length_c   1.000
_cell.angle_alpha   90.00
_cell.angle_beta   90.00
_cell.angle_gamma   90.00
#
_symmetry.space_group_name_H-M   'P 1'
#
loop_
_entity.id
_entity.type
_entity.pdbx_description
1 polymer ?
#
loop_
_entity_poly.entity_id
_entity_poly.type
_entity_poly.pdbx_seq_one_letter_code
_entity_poly.pdbx_strand_id
1 'polypeptide(L)'
;TIEQIRERVRSRYPEAEPLPDRIELQKLLERVGLDVRWEPNKGVFLRRDATILATSGSSIPRRRTTATSTRRREVTPDLAEARQFEERLRHAFADGGFLVLSVRPSRMRRCEDELLRRFPLERVSFDDLLIEGLRKEAAELEIDWQVVEQADGADPTGQDWHNLMHLVARIAPKMTTGLCNRRKPLLLVHPGLLARYDQMSVLETLRDRVGQDAPCPGAWLLVATDDQHD
;
A
#
# COMPACT_ATOMS: atom_id res chain seq x y z
N THR A 1 -13.13 19.36 1.09
CA THR A 1 -14.36 20.11 0.78
C THR A 1 -15.37 19.25 0.03
N ILE A 2 -16.62 19.67 -0.04
CA ILE A 2 -17.68 18.97 -0.82
C ILE A 2 -17.28 18.88 -2.30
N GLU A 3 -16.69 19.93 -2.83
CA GLU A 3 -16.25 20.00 -4.23
C GLU A 3 -15.16 18.96 -4.53
N GLN A 4 -14.21 18.77 -3.62
CA GLN A 4 -13.21 17.72 -3.75
C GLN A 4 -13.82 16.30 -3.70
N ILE A 5 -14.85 16.09 -2.90
CA ILE A 5 -15.56 14.79 -2.86
C ILE A 5 -16.29 14.58 -4.19
N ARG A 6 -16.99 15.60 -4.69
CA ARG A 6 -17.71 15.55 -5.98
C ARG A 6 -16.76 15.26 -7.13
N GLU A 7 -15.62 15.94 -7.18
CA GLU A 7 -14.61 15.75 -8.21
C GLU A 7 -14.01 14.35 -8.17
N ARG A 8 -13.64 13.85 -6.99
CA ARG A 8 -13.13 12.48 -6.84
C ARG A 8 -14.14 11.40 -7.22
N VAL A 9 -15.41 11.58 -6.87
CA VAL A 9 -16.44 10.60 -7.24
C VAL A 9 -16.68 10.65 -8.75
N ARG A 10 -16.74 11.84 -9.34
CA ARG A 10 -16.92 12.01 -10.78
C ARG A 10 -15.76 11.44 -11.60
N SER A 11 -14.53 11.64 -11.15
CA SER A 11 -13.36 11.08 -11.84
C SER A 11 -13.27 9.57 -11.75
N ARG A 12 -13.75 8.98 -10.66
CA ARG A 12 -13.68 7.53 -10.44
C ARG A 12 -14.90 6.77 -10.95
N TYR A 13 -16.04 7.43 -11.01
CA TYR A 13 -17.33 6.87 -11.42
C TYR A 13 -18.05 7.85 -12.36
N PRO A 14 -17.61 7.99 -13.63
CA PRO A 14 -18.17 8.96 -14.56
C PRO A 14 -19.64 8.72 -14.90
N GLU A 15 -20.11 7.48 -14.78
CA GLU A 15 -21.49 7.07 -15.02
C GLU A 15 -22.40 7.21 -13.76
N ALA A 16 -21.84 7.59 -12.61
CA ALA A 16 -22.62 7.73 -11.39
C ALA A 16 -23.46 9.02 -11.42
N GLU A 17 -24.65 8.95 -10.83
CA GLU A 17 -25.46 10.16 -10.63
C GLU A 17 -24.68 11.22 -9.82
N PRO A 18 -24.87 12.51 -10.12
CA PRO A 18 -24.22 13.57 -9.39
C PRO A 18 -24.54 13.50 -7.90
N LEU A 19 -23.53 13.65 -7.06
CA LEU A 19 -23.71 13.62 -5.61
C LEU A 19 -24.72 14.68 -5.17
N PRO A 20 -25.62 14.33 -4.24
CA PRO A 20 -26.65 15.22 -3.75
C PRO A 20 -26.05 16.42 -3.01
N ASP A 21 -26.91 17.31 -2.58
CA ASP A 21 -26.51 18.47 -1.81
C ASP A 21 -25.90 18.09 -0.44
N ARG A 22 -25.35 19.07 0.27
CA ARG A 22 -24.66 18.88 1.55
C ARG A 22 -25.50 18.11 2.59
N ILE A 23 -26.79 18.43 2.70
CA ILE A 23 -27.66 17.89 3.75
C ILE A 23 -27.98 16.43 3.46
N GLU A 24 -28.28 16.13 2.21
CA GLU A 24 -28.55 14.76 1.77
C GLU A 24 -27.29 13.90 1.76
N LEU A 25 -26.14 14.49 1.39
CA LEU A 25 -24.85 13.82 1.45
C LEU A 25 -24.50 13.44 2.89
N GLN A 26 -24.75 14.31 3.87
CA GLN A 26 -24.54 13.97 5.29
C GLN A 26 -25.41 12.80 5.72
N LYS A 27 -26.68 12.78 5.37
CA LYS A 27 -27.60 11.67 5.67
C LYS A 27 -27.16 10.35 5.01
N LEU A 28 -26.64 10.42 3.78
CA LEU A 28 -26.09 9.26 3.09
C LEU A 28 -24.87 8.71 3.81
N LEU A 29 -23.93 9.58 4.19
CA LEU A 29 -22.73 9.18 4.94
C LEU A 29 -23.07 8.55 6.29
N GLU A 30 -24.04 9.12 7.03
CA GLU A 30 -24.54 8.54 8.29
C GLU A 30 -25.22 7.18 8.06
N ARG A 31 -25.97 7.00 6.96
CA ARG A 31 -26.62 5.72 6.62
C ARG A 31 -25.62 4.63 6.28
N VAL A 32 -24.48 4.97 5.70
CA VAL A 32 -23.37 4.05 5.38
C VAL A 32 -22.48 3.77 6.62
N GLY A 33 -22.85 4.32 7.81
CA GLY A 33 -22.13 4.09 9.05
C GLY A 33 -20.92 5.01 9.26
N LEU A 34 -20.78 6.05 8.44
CA LEU A 34 -19.76 7.07 8.64
C LEU A 34 -20.31 8.19 9.54
N ASP A 35 -19.91 8.19 10.82
CA ASP A 35 -20.28 9.24 11.75
C ASP A 35 -19.50 10.52 11.46
N VAL A 36 -20.07 11.40 10.65
CA VAL A 36 -19.46 12.65 10.19
C VAL A 36 -20.30 13.86 10.56
N ARG A 37 -19.63 14.95 10.91
CA ARG A 37 -20.26 16.23 11.19
C ARG A 37 -19.74 17.29 10.21
N TRP A 38 -20.65 18.09 9.69
CA TRP A 38 -20.28 19.27 8.90
C TRP A 38 -19.74 20.39 9.79
N GLU A 39 -18.58 20.94 9.43
CA GLU A 39 -17.98 22.11 10.07
C GLU A 39 -18.14 23.35 9.16
N PRO A 40 -19.10 24.26 9.45
CA PRO A 40 -19.41 25.37 8.56
C PRO A 40 -18.25 26.31 8.30
N ASN A 41 -17.42 26.53 9.34
CA ASN A 41 -16.31 27.48 9.27
C ASN A 41 -15.16 27.00 8.38
N LYS A 42 -15.08 25.69 8.13
CA LYS A 42 -14.02 25.07 7.33
C LYS A 42 -14.53 24.49 6.01
N GLY A 43 -15.85 24.39 5.84
CA GLY A 43 -16.46 23.82 4.64
C GLY A 43 -16.11 22.33 4.41
N VAL A 44 -15.93 21.55 5.49
CA VAL A 44 -15.51 20.13 5.44
C VAL A 44 -16.36 19.25 6.35
N PHE A 45 -16.43 17.95 6.03
CA PHE A 45 -16.95 16.94 6.94
C PHE A 45 -15.83 16.45 7.86
N LEU A 46 -16.08 16.41 9.17
CA LEU A 46 -15.19 15.84 10.20
C LEU A 46 -15.81 14.56 10.75
N ARG A 47 -14.98 13.54 11.00
CA ARG A 47 -15.39 12.33 11.71
C ARG A 47 -15.63 12.67 13.19
N ARG A 48 -16.70 12.13 13.78
CA ARG A 48 -17.02 12.29 15.21
C ARG A 48 -16.03 11.58 16.11
N ASP A 49 -15.38 10.53 15.65
CA ASP A 49 -14.40 9.76 16.44
C ASP A 49 -13.10 10.54 16.77
N ALA A 50 -12.95 11.77 16.27
CA ALA A 50 -11.90 12.70 16.66
C ALA A 50 -12.28 13.46 17.95
N THR A 51 -12.90 12.80 18.92
CA THR A 51 -13.14 13.41 20.23
C THR A 51 -11.84 13.47 20.99
N ILE A 52 -11.20 14.62 20.93
CA ILE A 52 -10.21 15.07 21.92
C ILE A 52 -10.90 15.01 23.27
N LEU A 53 -10.40 14.15 24.16
CA LEU A 53 -10.72 14.18 25.58
C LEU A 53 -10.32 15.56 26.13
N ALA A 54 -11.24 16.49 26.09
CA ALA A 54 -11.17 17.72 26.87
C ALA A 54 -11.56 17.34 28.31
N THR A 55 -10.56 17.05 29.12
CA THR A 55 -10.74 16.89 30.57
C THR A 55 -11.12 18.26 31.13
N SER A 56 -12.37 18.37 31.53
CA SER A 56 -12.86 19.47 32.38
C SER A 56 -12.26 19.33 33.76
N GLY A 57 -11.78 20.44 34.32
CA GLY A 57 -11.70 20.53 35.75
C GLY A 57 -10.64 21.45 36.29
N SER A 58 -11.14 22.51 36.84
CA SER A 58 -10.63 23.25 38.02
C SER A 58 -9.79 24.50 37.80
N SER A 59 -10.41 25.52 38.28
CA SER A 59 -10.01 26.93 38.47
C SER A 59 -8.80 27.15 39.41
N ILE A 60 -8.15 28.35 39.15
CA ILE A 60 -7.42 29.27 40.05
C ILE A 60 -5.89 29.06 40.17
N PRO A 61 -5.06 30.13 40.35
CA PRO A 61 -5.15 31.56 40.03
C PRO A 61 -3.99 32.13 39.16
N ARG A 62 -4.23 33.28 38.65
CA ARG A 62 -3.34 34.24 38.02
C ARG A 62 -1.98 34.40 38.71
N ARG A 63 -0.88 33.97 38.05
CA ARG A 63 0.46 34.49 38.32
C ARG A 63 1.07 34.88 36.97
N ARG A 64 1.32 36.18 36.88
CA ARG A 64 1.99 36.88 35.80
C ARG A 64 3.41 36.33 35.70
N THR A 65 3.73 35.64 34.64
CA THR A 65 5.13 35.39 34.24
C THR A 65 5.22 35.53 32.73
N THR A 66 6.09 36.41 32.34
CA THR A 66 6.73 36.70 31.07
C THR A 66 6.41 35.73 29.90
N ALA A 67 5.87 36.35 28.86
CA ALA A 67 5.60 35.74 27.57
C ALA A 67 6.88 35.22 26.94
N THR A 68 7.11 33.91 27.06
CA THR A 68 7.92 33.21 26.10
C THR A 68 6.96 32.79 24.97
N SER A 69 7.01 33.54 23.89
CA SER A 69 6.32 33.28 22.65
C SER A 69 6.75 31.90 22.15
N THR A 70 6.07 30.86 22.58
CA THR A 70 6.11 29.55 21.92
C THR A 70 5.41 29.75 20.57
N ARG A 71 6.20 30.07 19.56
CA ARG A 71 5.77 30.08 18.17
C ARG A 71 5.07 28.74 17.93
N ARG A 72 3.74 28.75 17.96
CA ARG A 72 2.89 27.65 17.52
C ARG A 72 3.27 27.44 16.05
N ARG A 73 4.11 26.46 15.80
CA ARG A 73 4.56 26.10 14.46
C ARG A 73 3.29 25.77 13.68
N GLU A 74 2.86 26.69 12.82
CA GLU A 74 1.75 26.45 11.90
C GLU A 74 2.08 25.16 11.15
N VAL A 75 1.28 24.13 11.38
CA VAL A 75 1.43 22.86 10.70
C VAL A 75 0.97 23.12 9.26
N THR A 76 1.92 23.25 8.35
CA THR A 76 1.61 23.39 6.93
C THR A 76 0.78 22.17 6.47
N PRO A 77 -0.13 22.34 5.50
CA PRO A 77 -0.94 21.23 4.97
C PRO A 77 -0.12 19.99 4.64
N ASP A 78 1.05 20.18 4.02
CA ASP A 78 1.98 19.09 3.66
C ASP A 78 2.48 18.32 4.88
N LEU A 79 2.73 19.02 6.00
CA LEU A 79 3.18 18.38 7.24
C LEU A 79 2.04 17.58 7.91
N ALA A 80 0.81 18.05 7.79
CA ALA A 80 -0.37 17.32 8.28
C ALA A 80 -0.62 16.04 7.46
N GLU A 81 -0.52 16.12 6.14
CA GLU A 81 -0.64 14.98 5.23
C GLU A 81 0.47 13.95 5.48
N ALA A 82 1.72 14.39 5.64
CA ALA A 82 2.84 13.51 5.94
C ALA A 82 2.64 12.76 7.27
N ARG A 83 2.13 13.42 8.31
CA ARG A 83 1.81 12.78 9.60
C ARG A 83 0.69 11.76 9.45
N GLN A 84 -0.38 12.10 8.76
CA GLN A 84 -1.50 11.19 8.51
C GLN A 84 -1.06 9.97 7.69
N PHE A 85 -0.16 10.15 6.73
CA PHE A 85 0.43 9.05 5.98
C PHE A 85 1.28 8.15 6.88
N GLU A 86 2.12 8.72 7.73
CA GLU A 86 2.93 7.98 8.70
C GLU A 86 2.08 7.19 9.70
N GLU A 87 0.99 7.77 10.20
CA GLU A 87 0.03 7.08 11.08
C GLU A 87 -0.61 5.88 10.36
N ARG A 88 -1.02 6.05 9.09
CA ARG A 88 -1.55 4.94 8.28
C ARG A 88 -0.54 3.81 8.10
N LEU A 89 0.74 4.13 7.88
CA LEU A 89 1.79 3.11 7.80
C LEU A 89 1.94 2.36 9.12
N ARG A 90 1.93 3.06 10.25
CA ARG A 90 2.02 2.43 11.59
C ARG A 90 0.82 1.50 11.87
N HIS A 91 -0.39 1.94 11.54
CA HIS A 91 -1.59 1.11 11.67
C HIS A 91 -1.51 -0.13 10.77
N ALA A 92 -1.19 0.04 9.48
CA ALA A 92 -1.03 -1.08 8.56
C ALA A 92 0.05 -2.08 9.01
N PHE A 93 1.12 -1.59 9.65
CA PHE A 93 2.15 -2.46 10.23
C PHE A 93 1.63 -3.22 11.45
N ALA A 94 0.92 -2.55 12.36
CA ALA A 94 0.37 -3.16 13.58
C ALA A 94 -0.73 -4.20 13.26
N ASP A 95 -1.56 -3.90 12.28
CA ASP A 95 -2.67 -4.77 11.86
C ASP A 95 -2.20 -5.95 10.98
N GLY A 96 -0.94 -5.96 10.55
CA GLY A 96 -0.39 -7.02 9.70
C GLY A 96 -1.08 -7.14 8.34
N GLY A 97 -1.58 -6.01 7.78
CA GLY A 97 -2.33 -5.99 6.54
C GLY A 97 -1.46 -6.02 5.26
N PHE A 98 -2.14 -6.13 4.11
CA PHE A 98 -1.52 -5.96 2.80
C PHE A 98 -1.61 -4.51 2.35
N LEU A 99 -0.48 -3.89 2.02
CA LEU A 99 -0.40 -2.49 1.61
C LEU A 99 0.36 -2.33 0.29
N VAL A 100 -0.15 -1.54 -0.64
CA VAL A 100 0.57 -1.15 -1.86
C VAL A 100 1.02 0.29 -1.74
N LEU A 101 2.32 0.50 -1.92
CA LEU A 101 2.97 1.81 -1.89
C LEU A 101 3.48 2.15 -3.29
N SER A 102 2.95 3.22 -3.86
CA SER A 102 3.38 3.74 -5.17
C SER A 102 4.35 4.89 -4.99
N VAL A 103 5.48 4.84 -5.66
CA VAL A 103 6.49 5.89 -5.61
C VAL A 103 7.07 6.16 -7.00
N ARG A 104 7.61 7.35 -7.20
CA ARG A 104 8.33 7.69 -8.44
C ARG A 104 9.57 6.80 -8.59
N PRO A 105 9.91 6.33 -9.80
CA PRO A 105 11.07 5.46 -10.04
C PRO A 105 12.36 6.03 -9.43
N SER A 106 12.58 7.34 -9.56
CA SER A 106 13.77 8.02 -9.03
C SER A 106 13.87 8.01 -7.49
N ARG A 107 12.78 7.67 -6.79
CA ARG A 107 12.73 7.63 -5.31
C ARG A 107 12.63 6.22 -4.74
N MET A 108 12.50 5.20 -5.59
CA MET A 108 12.31 3.80 -5.16
C MET A 108 13.32 3.39 -4.10
N ARG A 109 14.60 3.45 -4.42
CA ARG A 109 15.69 3.03 -3.51
C ARG A 109 15.66 3.76 -2.18
N ARG A 110 15.48 5.10 -2.22
CA ARG A 110 15.41 5.90 -0.99
C ARG A 110 14.18 5.54 -0.14
N CYS A 111 13.03 5.27 -0.77
CA CYS A 111 11.82 4.86 -0.07
C CYS A 111 12.00 3.49 0.58
N GLU A 112 12.57 2.54 -0.15
CA GLU A 112 12.92 1.20 0.35
C GLU A 112 13.81 1.28 1.58
N ASP A 113 14.94 2.01 1.51
CA ASP A 113 15.88 2.20 2.62
C ASP A 113 15.17 2.83 3.85
N GLU A 114 14.31 3.82 3.63
CA GLU A 114 13.59 4.51 4.70
C GLU A 114 12.53 3.61 5.36
N LEU A 115 11.83 2.78 4.60
CA LEU A 115 10.86 1.82 5.13
C LEU A 115 11.56 0.75 5.99
N LEU A 116 12.67 0.19 5.51
CA LEU A 116 13.45 -0.80 6.24
C LEU A 116 14.09 -0.21 7.52
N ARG A 117 14.45 1.07 7.49
CA ARG A 117 14.98 1.76 8.66
C ARG A 117 13.92 2.00 9.75
N ARG A 118 12.67 2.29 9.34
CA ARG A 118 11.57 2.65 10.25
C ARG A 118 10.79 1.47 10.79
N PHE A 119 10.67 0.41 9.99
CA PHE A 119 9.86 -0.75 10.30
C PHE A 119 10.70 -2.02 10.23
N PRO A 120 10.52 -2.97 11.15
CA PRO A 120 11.26 -4.24 11.16
C PRO A 120 10.72 -5.21 10.07
N LEU A 121 10.73 -4.74 8.81
CA LEU A 121 10.31 -5.50 7.64
C LEU A 121 11.45 -6.39 7.14
N GLU A 122 11.12 -7.52 6.55
CA GLU A 122 12.03 -8.36 5.78
C GLU A 122 11.89 -8.00 4.29
N ARG A 123 12.99 -7.57 3.68
CA ARG A 123 13.01 -7.26 2.25
C ARG A 123 12.98 -8.54 1.42
N VAL A 124 12.09 -8.58 0.44
CA VAL A 124 11.99 -9.67 -0.52
C VAL A 124 11.81 -9.12 -1.93
N SER A 125 12.72 -9.47 -2.82
CA SER A 125 12.61 -9.15 -4.24
C SER A 125 11.91 -10.30 -4.96
N PHE A 126 10.83 -10.00 -5.69
CA PHE A 126 10.14 -11.01 -6.49
C PHE A 126 10.99 -11.50 -7.65
N ASP A 127 11.77 -10.62 -8.28
CA ASP A 127 12.64 -11.00 -9.37
C ASP A 127 13.70 -12.02 -8.88
N ASP A 128 14.32 -11.75 -7.71
CA ASP A 128 15.31 -12.68 -7.14
C ASP A 128 14.67 -14.02 -6.79
N LEU A 129 13.51 -14.01 -6.12
CA LEU A 129 12.79 -15.25 -5.77
C LEU A 129 12.43 -16.08 -6.98
N LEU A 130 11.96 -15.42 -8.05
CA LEU A 130 11.57 -16.12 -9.27
C LEU A 130 12.80 -16.72 -9.97
N ILE A 131 13.89 -15.96 -10.10
CA ILE A 131 15.13 -16.45 -10.71
C ILE A 131 15.72 -17.62 -9.90
N GLU A 132 15.76 -17.51 -8.57
CA GLU A 132 16.20 -18.60 -7.71
C GLU A 132 15.31 -19.84 -7.84
N GLY A 133 13.99 -19.63 -7.88
CA GLY A 133 13.01 -20.70 -8.10
C GLY A 133 13.20 -21.38 -9.45
N LEU A 134 13.40 -20.59 -10.52
CA LEU A 134 13.66 -21.12 -11.87
C LEU A 134 14.94 -21.93 -11.92
N ARG A 135 16.03 -21.45 -11.33
CA ARG A 135 17.29 -22.16 -11.28
C ARG A 135 17.17 -23.51 -10.57
N LYS A 136 16.48 -23.51 -9.43
CA LYS A 136 16.23 -24.72 -8.66
C LYS A 136 15.37 -25.72 -9.45
N GLU A 137 14.27 -25.27 -10.04
CA GLU A 137 13.38 -26.13 -10.82
C GLU A 137 14.06 -26.68 -12.07
N ALA A 138 14.86 -25.85 -12.77
CA ALA A 138 15.66 -26.27 -13.92
C ALA A 138 16.67 -27.35 -13.52
N ALA A 139 17.37 -27.17 -12.40
CA ALA A 139 18.31 -28.17 -11.89
C ALA A 139 17.61 -29.49 -11.49
N GLU A 140 16.44 -29.43 -10.86
CA GLU A 140 15.63 -30.63 -10.51
C GLU A 140 15.17 -31.40 -11.75
N LEU A 141 14.97 -30.70 -12.89
CA LEU A 141 14.53 -31.27 -14.17
C LEU A 141 15.70 -31.55 -15.12
N GLU A 142 16.96 -31.37 -14.67
CA GLU A 142 18.16 -31.50 -15.47
C GLU A 142 18.17 -30.63 -16.76
N ILE A 143 17.53 -29.45 -16.70
CA ILE A 143 17.50 -28.46 -17.77
C ILE A 143 18.69 -27.53 -17.62
N ASP A 144 19.48 -27.36 -18.70
CA ASP A 144 20.57 -26.39 -18.73
C ASP A 144 20.01 -24.96 -18.59
N TRP A 145 20.61 -24.16 -17.69
CA TRP A 145 20.22 -22.79 -17.47
C TRP A 145 20.28 -21.93 -18.73
N GLN A 146 21.22 -22.19 -19.63
CA GLN A 146 21.30 -21.48 -20.92
C GLN A 146 20.05 -21.68 -21.78
N VAL A 147 19.41 -22.84 -21.71
CA VAL A 147 18.13 -23.10 -22.41
C VAL A 147 17.02 -22.23 -21.83
N VAL A 148 16.99 -22.05 -20.52
CA VAL A 148 16.03 -21.16 -19.85
C VAL A 148 16.23 -19.70 -20.26
N GLU A 149 17.49 -19.23 -20.30
CA GLU A 149 17.82 -17.87 -20.74
C GLU A 149 17.48 -17.64 -22.22
N GLN A 150 17.72 -18.63 -23.08
CA GLN A 150 17.35 -18.55 -24.50
C GLN A 150 15.82 -18.50 -24.68
N ALA A 151 15.09 -19.29 -23.89
CA ALA A 151 13.64 -19.30 -23.91
C ALA A 151 13.01 -17.96 -23.46
N ASP A 152 13.67 -17.22 -22.53
CA ASP A 152 13.22 -15.89 -22.12
C ASP A 152 13.40 -14.84 -23.25
N GLY A 153 14.38 -15.02 -24.10
CA GLY A 153 14.58 -14.19 -25.30
C GLY A 153 13.83 -14.62 -26.54
N ALA A 154 13.10 -15.75 -26.49
CA ALA A 154 12.38 -16.30 -27.62
C ALA A 154 11.07 -15.55 -27.95
N ASP A 155 10.51 -15.84 -29.12
CA ASP A 155 9.20 -15.31 -29.52
C ASP A 155 8.12 -15.76 -28.53
N PRO A 156 7.30 -14.84 -27.96
CA PRO A 156 6.22 -15.19 -27.02
C PRO A 156 5.18 -16.17 -27.58
N THR A 157 5.09 -16.33 -28.89
CA THR A 157 4.21 -17.33 -29.54
C THR A 157 4.92 -18.66 -29.79
N GLY A 158 6.22 -18.75 -29.55
CA GLY A 158 7.05 -19.92 -29.80
C GLY A 158 6.95 -21.00 -28.71
N GLN A 159 7.37 -22.22 -29.05
CA GLN A 159 7.34 -23.36 -28.14
C GLN A 159 8.26 -23.15 -26.92
N ASP A 160 9.42 -22.54 -27.12
CA ASP A 160 10.39 -22.31 -26.04
C ASP A 160 9.84 -21.38 -24.98
N TRP A 161 9.16 -20.30 -25.39
CA TRP A 161 8.44 -19.41 -24.48
C TRP A 161 7.34 -20.15 -23.71
N HIS A 162 6.55 -20.97 -24.38
CA HIS A 162 5.51 -21.77 -23.70
C HIS A 162 6.11 -22.74 -22.68
N ASN A 163 7.23 -23.38 -23.01
CA ASN A 163 7.94 -24.26 -22.08
C ASN A 163 8.43 -23.48 -20.85
N LEU A 164 8.99 -22.26 -21.05
CA LEU A 164 9.36 -21.37 -19.95
C LEU A 164 8.16 -21.00 -19.07
N MET A 165 7.02 -20.65 -19.68
CA MET A 165 5.80 -20.32 -18.95
C MET A 165 5.29 -21.50 -18.09
N HIS A 166 5.39 -22.74 -18.61
CA HIS A 166 5.09 -23.92 -17.80
C HIS A 166 6.04 -24.08 -16.61
N LEU A 167 7.32 -23.81 -16.79
CA LEU A 167 8.30 -23.85 -15.72
C LEU A 167 8.00 -22.79 -14.64
N VAL A 168 7.70 -21.56 -15.06
CA VAL A 168 7.30 -20.46 -14.17
C VAL A 168 6.03 -20.80 -13.38
N ALA A 169 5.01 -21.36 -14.04
CA ALA A 169 3.73 -21.72 -13.40
C ALA A 169 3.92 -22.77 -12.28
N ARG A 170 4.93 -23.63 -12.35
CA ARG A 170 5.26 -24.60 -11.28
C ARG A 170 5.86 -23.94 -10.05
N ILE A 171 6.50 -22.78 -10.21
CA ILE A 171 7.20 -22.06 -9.14
C ILE A 171 6.25 -21.14 -8.37
N ALA A 172 5.30 -20.52 -9.04
CA ALA A 172 4.40 -19.51 -8.45
C ALA A 172 3.71 -19.97 -7.14
N PRO A 173 3.14 -21.19 -7.04
CA PRO A 173 2.56 -21.68 -5.78
C PRO A 173 3.60 -21.91 -4.68
N LYS A 174 4.83 -22.35 -5.05
CA LYS A 174 5.93 -22.54 -4.11
C LYS A 174 6.39 -21.21 -3.53
N MET A 175 6.45 -20.14 -4.35
CA MET A 175 6.77 -18.79 -3.91
C MET A 175 5.76 -18.28 -2.90
N THR A 176 4.47 -18.37 -3.21
CA THR A 176 3.40 -17.91 -2.30
C THR A 176 3.47 -18.62 -0.95
N THR A 177 3.65 -19.95 -0.95
CA THR A 177 3.80 -20.73 0.28
C THR A 177 5.04 -20.31 1.06
N GLY A 178 6.16 -20.09 0.37
CA GLY A 178 7.42 -19.64 1.00
C GLY A 178 7.28 -18.26 1.64
N LEU A 179 6.56 -17.35 1.01
CA LEU A 179 6.30 -16.00 1.54
C LEU A 179 5.39 -16.05 2.78
N CYS A 180 4.32 -16.85 2.75
CA CYS A 180 3.42 -16.99 3.89
C CYS A 180 4.10 -17.67 5.11
N ASN A 181 5.12 -18.49 4.90
CA ASN A 181 5.86 -19.13 5.99
C ASN A 181 6.91 -18.23 6.66
N ARG A 182 7.09 -16.99 6.17
CA ARG A 182 8.00 -16.03 6.81
C ARG A 182 7.42 -15.57 8.14
N ARG A 183 8.30 -15.21 9.07
CA ARG A 183 7.89 -14.80 10.43
C ARG A 183 7.75 -13.30 10.59
N LYS A 184 8.44 -12.53 9.75
CA LYS A 184 8.45 -11.07 9.80
C LYS A 184 7.53 -10.50 8.72
N PRO A 185 6.92 -9.33 8.96
CA PRO A 185 6.24 -8.61 7.90
C PRO A 185 7.20 -8.31 6.73
N LEU A 186 6.67 -8.34 5.52
CA LEU A 186 7.46 -8.32 4.30
C LEU A 186 7.43 -6.95 3.63
N LEU A 187 8.58 -6.51 3.10
CA LEU A 187 8.67 -5.47 2.09
C LEU A 187 8.96 -6.12 0.74
N LEU A 188 7.94 -6.21 -0.08
CA LEU A 188 7.98 -6.82 -1.40
C LEU A 188 8.37 -5.77 -2.44
N VAL A 189 9.39 -6.06 -3.23
CA VAL A 189 9.91 -5.16 -4.27
C VAL A 189 10.11 -5.92 -5.58
N HIS A 190 10.27 -5.16 -6.67
CA HIS A 190 10.58 -5.67 -8.02
C HIS A 190 9.62 -6.78 -8.48
N PRO A 191 8.32 -6.48 -8.69
CA PRO A 191 7.37 -7.44 -9.22
C PRO A 191 7.38 -7.55 -10.76
N GLY A 192 8.39 -7.00 -11.43
CA GLY A 192 8.46 -6.87 -12.88
C GLY A 192 8.38 -8.20 -13.62
N LEU A 193 9.12 -9.20 -13.17
CA LEU A 193 9.08 -10.53 -13.76
C LEU A 193 7.75 -11.26 -13.54
N LEU A 194 7.05 -11.00 -12.43
CA LEU A 194 5.70 -11.54 -12.24
C LEU A 194 4.73 -11.03 -13.31
N ALA A 195 4.82 -9.74 -13.64
CA ALA A 195 4.01 -9.16 -14.71
C ALA A 195 4.42 -9.70 -16.09
N ARG A 196 5.74 -9.80 -16.35
CA ARG A 196 6.27 -10.32 -17.61
C ARG A 196 5.78 -11.76 -17.92
N TYR A 197 5.72 -12.61 -16.89
CA TYR A 197 5.33 -14.01 -17.03
C TYR A 197 3.88 -14.29 -16.64
N ASP A 198 3.03 -13.27 -16.58
CA ASP A 198 1.60 -13.39 -16.26
C ASP A 198 1.32 -14.12 -14.92
N GLN A 199 2.17 -13.86 -13.91
CA GLN A 199 2.05 -14.47 -12.58
C GLN A 199 1.55 -13.49 -11.49
N MET A 200 0.80 -12.46 -11.88
CA MET A 200 0.25 -11.48 -10.94
C MET A 200 -0.71 -12.10 -9.92
N SER A 201 -1.28 -13.26 -10.21
CA SER A 201 -2.09 -14.07 -9.28
C SER A 201 -1.37 -14.43 -7.98
N VAL A 202 -0.03 -14.44 -7.97
CA VAL A 202 0.79 -14.60 -6.75
C VAL A 202 0.50 -13.47 -5.76
N LEU A 203 0.42 -12.22 -6.24
CA LEU A 203 0.12 -11.05 -5.41
C LEU A 203 -1.32 -11.07 -4.90
N GLU A 204 -2.27 -11.49 -5.73
CA GLU A 204 -3.68 -11.63 -5.35
C GLU A 204 -3.84 -12.68 -4.25
N THR A 205 -3.22 -13.85 -4.45
CA THR A 205 -3.26 -14.93 -3.46
C THR A 205 -2.58 -14.51 -2.15
N LEU A 206 -1.47 -13.77 -2.22
CA LEU A 206 -0.79 -13.25 -1.03
C LEU A 206 -1.67 -12.24 -0.30
N ARG A 207 -2.27 -11.30 -1.01
CA ARG A 207 -3.22 -10.30 -0.46
C ARG A 207 -4.37 -10.99 0.28
N ASP A 208 -4.95 -12.02 -0.33
CA ASP A 208 -6.11 -12.73 0.22
C ASP A 208 -5.76 -13.57 1.45
N ARG A 209 -4.50 -14.00 1.59
CA ARG A 209 -4.02 -14.76 2.75
C ARG A 209 -3.53 -13.89 3.90
N VAL A 210 -3.08 -12.67 3.62
CA VAL A 210 -2.64 -11.73 4.64
C VAL A 210 -3.83 -11.29 5.50
N GLY A 211 -3.69 -11.36 6.83
CA GLY A 211 -4.75 -10.99 7.78
C GLY A 211 -5.84 -12.05 7.98
N GLN A 212 -5.73 -13.24 7.37
CA GLN A 212 -6.57 -14.39 7.69
C GLN A 212 -5.94 -15.24 8.80
N ASP A 213 -6.69 -16.20 9.33
CA ASP A 213 -6.25 -17.10 10.44
C ASP A 213 -5.03 -17.98 10.08
N ALA A 214 -4.59 -17.99 8.83
CA ALA A 214 -3.38 -18.64 8.39
C ALA A 214 -2.14 -17.75 8.67
N PRO A 215 -0.98 -18.30 9.03
CA PRO A 215 0.21 -17.55 9.40
C PRO A 215 0.89 -16.93 8.18
N CYS A 216 0.22 -15.98 7.53
CA CYS A 216 0.83 -15.17 6.49
C CYS A 216 1.15 -13.79 7.09
N PRO A 217 2.42 -13.37 7.13
CA PRO A 217 2.79 -12.10 7.74
C PRO A 217 2.22 -10.94 6.91
N GLY A 218 2.08 -9.77 7.54
CA GLY A 218 1.76 -8.54 6.82
C GLY A 218 2.73 -8.30 5.65
N ALA A 219 2.25 -7.77 4.55
CA ALA A 219 3.06 -7.58 3.36
C ALA A 219 2.84 -6.19 2.73
N TRP A 220 3.92 -5.47 2.48
CA TRP A 220 3.91 -4.17 1.82
C TRP A 220 4.58 -4.29 0.46
N LEU A 221 3.84 -4.01 -0.59
CA LEU A 221 4.34 -4.02 -1.96
C LEU A 221 4.74 -2.61 -2.37
N LEU A 222 6.01 -2.41 -2.70
CA LEU A 222 6.54 -1.16 -3.21
C LEU A 222 6.66 -1.21 -4.74
N VAL A 223 5.94 -0.34 -5.42
CA VAL A 223 5.91 -0.27 -6.90
C VAL A 223 6.28 1.12 -7.39
N ALA A 224 6.95 1.16 -8.54
CA ALA A 224 7.18 2.39 -9.26
C ALA A 224 5.94 2.77 -10.07
N THR A 225 5.55 4.04 -10.01
CA THR A 225 4.53 4.61 -10.89
C THR A 225 5.09 5.82 -11.59
N ASP A 226 4.95 5.87 -12.91
CA ASP A 226 5.19 7.09 -13.66
C ASP A 226 3.97 7.99 -13.50
N ASP A 227 4.16 9.17 -12.91
CA ASP A 227 3.15 10.23 -12.84
C ASP A 227 2.96 10.84 -14.23
N GLN A 228 2.39 10.09 -15.16
CA GLN A 228 1.96 10.61 -16.46
C GLN A 228 0.44 10.88 -16.48
N HIS A 229 -0.14 11.29 -15.36
CA HIS A 229 -1.50 11.81 -15.32
C HIS A 229 -1.54 13.06 -14.43
N ASP A 230 -1.05 14.18 -15.00
CA ASP A 230 -1.52 15.52 -14.68
C ASP A 230 -2.49 15.97 -15.79
#